data_1f3bec709af0a3a3db6bd38d1b56da7e
#
_entry.id   1f3bec709af0a3a3db6bd38d1b56da7e
#
_cell.length_a   1.000
_cell.length_b   1.000
_cell.length_c   1.000
_cell.angle_alpha   90.00
_cell.angle_beta   90.00
_cell.angle_gamma   90.00
#
_symmetry.space_group_name_H-M   'P 1'
#
loop_
_entity.id
_entity.type
_entity.pdbx_description
1 polymer ?
#
loop_
_entity_poly.entity_id
_entity_poly.type
_entity_poly.pdbx_seq_one_letter_code
_entity_poly.pdbx_strand_id
1 'polypeptide(L)'
;MLKKRGMILPYPYDTPQKRRPMPADREQLWEDGNFVGGAMILVITLLSFLFSIVATVLVANGILAADDLTSDTLGLSNTQFLLFYGAVYAASMGLPTLLSLLLFRKRLPRFSGRPRLTITLNAAFIGIGACILANIVANIFSSVLEQYGFYLPDAPSYLEATPQSLAVNLLVMALLPAVLEELLFRVTLLGTLRRYGDGLAVLLSALLFGVMHGYAAQSLFAFLVGLVLGWLTVATGNVSVAVAIHFCNNALSIVLEYARMQFSETEGNILSALCMYGLLLLGLV
;
A
#
# COMPACT_ATOMS: atom_id res chain seq x y z
N MET A 1 -43.66 9.46 15.52
CA MET A 1 -42.44 9.87 16.24
C MET A 1 -41.32 8.88 15.95
N LEU A 2 -40.55 9.09 14.87
CA LEU A 2 -39.42 8.22 14.49
C LEU A 2 -38.17 8.76 15.18
N LYS A 3 -37.69 8.09 16.21
CA LYS A 3 -36.41 8.35 16.86
C LYS A 3 -35.31 8.07 15.84
N LYS A 4 -34.64 9.12 15.35
CA LYS A 4 -33.37 9.00 14.64
C LYS A 4 -32.40 8.22 15.52
N ARG A 5 -32.16 6.96 15.20
CA ARG A 5 -31.03 6.19 15.74
C ARG A 5 -29.75 6.81 15.14
N GLY A 6 -29.17 7.75 15.86
CA GLY A 6 -27.84 8.24 15.55
C GLY A 6 -26.88 7.05 15.55
N MET A 7 -26.15 6.89 14.47
CA MET A 7 -25.08 5.91 14.33
C MET A 7 -23.96 6.33 15.29
N ILE A 8 -23.99 5.78 16.51
CA ILE A 8 -22.92 5.96 17.49
C ILE A 8 -21.83 4.99 17.08
N LEU A 9 -20.84 5.47 16.36
CA LEU A 9 -19.58 4.77 16.20
C LEU A 9 -18.89 4.76 17.56
N PRO A 10 -18.62 3.60 18.17
CA PRO A 10 -17.91 3.54 19.44
C PRO A 10 -16.42 3.73 19.15
N TYR A 11 -15.99 4.98 19.11
CA TYR A 11 -14.56 5.31 19.14
C TYR A 11 -14.07 5.29 20.58
N PRO A 12 -12.99 4.57 20.91
CA PRO A 12 -12.31 4.68 22.19
C PRO A 12 -11.46 5.97 22.28
N TYR A 13 -11.46 6.76 21.24
CA TYR A 13 -11.00 8.15 21.27
C TYR A 13 -12.23 9.01 21.34
N ASP A 14 -12.37 9.76 22.43
CA ASP A 14 -13.45 10.69 22.70
C ASP A 14 -14.26 11.06 21.47
N THR A 15 -15.61 10.96 21.61
CA THR A 15 -16.58 11.53 20.65
C THR A 15 -15.93 12.65 19.85
N PRO A 16 -16.32 12.91 18.58
CA PRO A 16 -15.83 14.06 17.86
C PRO A 16 -16.33 15.35 18.53
N GLN A 17 -15.96 15.58 19.77
CA GLN A 17 -15.76 16.93 20.21
C GLN A 17 -14.83 17.49 19.16
N LYS A 18 -15.34 18.47 18.39
CA LYS A 18 -14.54 19.36 17.57
C LYS A 18 -13.29 19.71 18.37
N ARG A 19 -12.26 18.84 18.32
CA ARG A 19 -10.94 19.22 18.79
C ARG A 19 -10.63 20.40 17.89
N ARG A 20 -10.77 21.60 18.43
CA ARG A 20 -10.12 22.75 17.79
C ARG A 20 -8.68 22.26 17.62
N PRO A 21 -8.13 22.26 16.38
CA PRO A 21 -6.73 21.96 16.22
C PRO A 21 -6.03 22.80 17.28
N MET A 22 -5.31 22.14 18.20
CA MET A 22 -4.47 22.91 19.12
C MET A 22 -3.62 23.80 18.23
N PRO A 23 -3.43 25.10 18.55
CA PRO A 23 -2.52 25.92 17.79
C PRO A 23 -1.24 25.11 17.71
N ALA A 24 -0.89 24.67 16.50
CA ALA A 24 0.27 23.81 16.30
C ALA A 24 1.45 24.62 16.80
N ASP A 25 2.05 24.20 17.90
CA ASP A 25 3.33 24.72 18.29
C ASP A 25 4.25 24.51 17.08
N ARG A 26 4.84 25.59 16.57
CA ARG A 26 5.71 25.56 15.39
C ARG A 26 6.82 24.53 15.57
N GLU A 27 7.34 24.39 16.77
CA GLU A 27 8.38 23.44 17.14
C GLU A 27 7.88 21.99 16.96
N GLN A 28 6.67 21.69 17.45
CA GLN A 28 6.09 20.36 17.34
C GLN A 28 5.75 19.99 15.88
N LEU A 29 5.26 20.95 15.08
CA LEU A 29 5.04 20.73 13.65
C LEU A 29 6.35 20.40 12.93
N TRP A 30 7.42 21.12 13.30
CA TRP A 30 8.75 20.91 12.73
C TRP A 30 9.33 19.53 13.13
N GLU A 31 9.20 19.13 14.40
CA GLU A 31 9.61 17.80 14.87
C GLU A 31 8.86 16.66 14.17
N ASP A 32 7.53 16.77 14.06
CA ASP A 32 6.72 15.75 13.42
C ASP A 32 6.96 15.71 11.89
N GLY A 33 7.15 16.86 11.25
CA GLY A 33 7.53 16.94 9.84
C GLY A 33 8.89 16.31 9.57
N ASN A 34 9.88 16.59 10.41
CA ASN A 34 11.21 15.98 10.33
C ASN A 34 11.15 14.47 10.58
N PHE A 35 10.33 14.01 11.52
CA PHE A 35 10.14 12.58 11.77
C PHE A 35 9.52 11.87 10.56
N VAL A 36 8.43 12.41 10.00
CA VAL A 36 7.77 11.84 8.82
C VAL A 36 8.70 11.85 7.61
N GLY A 37 9.32 12.99 7.30
CA GLY A 37 10.27 13.12 6.20
C GLY A 37 11.50 12.24 6.38
N GLY A 38 12.06 12.20 7.58
CA GLY A 38 13.21 11.35 7.93
C GLY A 38 12.92 9.86 7.78
N ALA A 39 11.74 9.40 8.21
CA ALA A 39 11.32 8.01 8.04
C ALA A 39 11.22 7.64 6.55
N MET A 40 10.65 8.52 5.71
CA MET A 40 10.55 8.30 4.26
C MET A 40 11.91 8.27 3.57
N ILE A 41 12.80 9.24 3.88
CA ILE A 41 14.17 9.27 3.33
C ILE A 41 14.92 8.00 3.73
N LEU A 42 14.80 7.57 4.98
CA LEU A 42 15.45 6.37 5.48
C LEU A 42 14.99 5.11 4.73
N VAL A 43 13.67 4.96 4.49
CA VAL A 43 13.13 3.84 3.71
C VAL A 43 13.70 3.81 2.30
N ILE A 44 13.65 4.94 1.58
CA ILE A 44 14.14 5.04 0.20
C ILE A 44 15.64 4.75 0.15
N THR A 45 16.42 5.35 1.07
CA THR A 45 17.88 5.16 1.11
C THR A 45 18.24 3.71 1.43
N LEU A 46 17.57 3.09 2.41
CA LEU A 46 17.83 1.70 2.77
C LEU A 46 17.46 0.75 1.64
N LEU A 47 16.34 0.98 0.94
CA LEU A 47 15.95 0.13 -0.18
C LEU A 47 17.02 0.12 -1.26
N SER A 48 17.47 1.30 -1.69
CA SER A 48 18.50 1.44 -2.72
C SER A 48 19.87 0.90 -2.26
N PHE A 49 20.26 1.25 -1.04
CA PHE A 49 21.58 0.93 -0.50
C PHE A 49 21.73 -0.57 -0.18
N LEU A 50 20.74 -1.18 0.49
CA LEU A 50 20.77 -2.61 0.79
C LEU A 50 20.73 -3.44 -0.50
N PHE A 51 19.89 -3.07 -1.46
CA PHE A 51 19.87 -3.74 -2.76
C PHE A 51 21.24 -3.72 -3.42
N SER A 52 21.87 -2.55 -3.51
CA SER A 52 23.20 -2.38 -4.11
C SER A 52 24.30 -3.15 -3.38
N ILE A 53 24.35 -3.09 -2.03
CA ILE A 53 25.35 -3.81 -1.25
C ILE A 53 25.20 -5.31 -1.42
N VAL A 54 23.98 -5.85 -1.26
CA VAL A 54 23.78 -7.30 -1.33
C VAL A 54 24.08 -7.79 -2.74
N ALA A 55 23.64 -7.11 -3.79
CA ALA A 55 24.00 -7.46 -5.17
C ALA A 55 25.52 -7.47 -5.37
N THR A 56 26.24 -6.46 -4.87
CA THR A 56 27.70 -6.39 -4.95
C THR A 56 28.37 -7.55 -4.20
N VAL A 57 27.89 -7.87 -3.00
CA VAL A 57 28.43 -9.01 -2.22
C VAL A 57 28.21 -10.34 -2.94
N LEU A 58 27.05 -10.53 -3.57
CA LEU A 58 26.75 -11.74 -4.34
C LEU A 58 27.68 -11.90 -5.54
N VAL A 59 27.98 -10.78 -6.24
CA VAL A 59 28.99 -10.78 -7.33
C VAL A 59 30.39 -11.06 -6.80
N ALA A 60 30.81 -10.41 -5.72
CA ALA A 60 32.14 -10.61 -5.13
C ALA A 60 32.38 -12.04 -4.66
N ASN A 61 31.34 -12.79 -4.30
CA ASN A 61 31.43 -14.20 -3.91
C ASN A 61 31.18 -15.18 -5.08
N GLY A 62 31.06 -14.69 -6.32
CA GLY A 62 30.87 -15.51 -7.51
C GLY A 62 29.49 -16.20 -7.57
N ILE A 63 28.52 -15.72 -6.82
CA ILE A 63 27.13 -16.21 -6.85
C ILE A 63 26.38 -15.61 -8.05
N LEU A 64 26.68 -14.36 -8.40
CA LEU A 64 26.21 -13.64 -9.60
C LEU A 64 27.39 -13.25 -10.47
N ALA A 65 27.21 -13.21 -11.79
CA ALA A 65 28.17 -12.61 -12.68
C ALA A 65 28.09 -11.07 -12.65
N ALA A 66 29.19 -10.38 -12.95
CA ALA A 66 29.18 -8.90 -12.97
C ALA A 66 28.21 -8.34 -14.02
N ASP A 67 28.08 -9.02 -15.16
CA ASP A 67 27.17 -8.66 -16.24
C ASP A 67 25.69 -8.82 -15.84
N ASP A 68 25.39 -9.67 -14.87
CA ASP A 68 24.03 -9.90 -14.34
C ASP A 68 23.49 -8.67 -13.60
N LEU A 69 24.36 -7.77 -13.10
CA LEU A 69 23.93 -6.51 -12.46
C LEU A 69 23.17 -5.58 -13.39
N THR A 70 23.26 -5.79 -14.69
CA THR A 70 22.53 -5.01 -15.70
C THR A 70 21.21 -5.67 -16.10
N SER A 71 20.95 -6.90 -15.65
CA SER A 71 19.68 -7.60 -15.91
C SER A 71 18.61 -7.23 -14.88
N ASP A 72 17.35 -7.25 -15.29
CA ASP A 72 16.20 -6.92 -14.43
C ASP A 72 16.06 -7.87 -13.22
N THR A 73 16.59 -9.08 -13.32
CA THR A 73 16.52 -10.13 -12.29
C THR A 73 17.88 -10.50 -11.71
N LEU A 74 18.93 -9.73 -11.99
CA LEU A 74 20.30 -10.06 -11.56
C LEU A 74 20.76 -11.45 -12.01
N GLY A 75 20.31 -11.94 -13.17
CA GLY A 75 20.61 -13.29 -13.65
C GLY A 75 19.95 -14.43 -12.86
N LEU A 76 19.10 -14.11 -11.87
CA LEU A 76 18.33 -15.07 -11.08
C LEU A 76 17.05 -15.48 -11.81
N SER A 77 16.48 -16.64 -11.44
CA SER A 77 15.09 -16.91 -11.83
C SER A 77 14.13 -15.91 -11.17
N ASN A 78 12.95 -15.66 -11.77
CA ASN A 78 11.95 -14.73 -11.23
C ASN A 78 11.62 -15.03 -9.76
N THR A 79 11.44 -16.30 -9.42
CA THR A 79 11.16 -16.72 -8.04
C THR A 79 12.31 -16.41 -7.08
N GLN A 80 13.56 -16.67 -7.48
CA GLN A 80 14.74 -16.36 -6.67
C GLN A 80 14.91 -14.85 -6.49
N PHE A 81 14.73 -14.11 -7.58
CA PHE A 81 14.79 -12.65 -7.54
C PHE A 81 13.72 -12.07 -6.62
N LEU A 82 12.48 -12.55 -6.68
CA LEU A 82 11.41 -12.11 -5.79
C LEU A 82 11.70 -12.39 -4.32
N LEU A 83 12.26 -13.54 -3.98
CA LEU A 83 12.66 -13.84 -2.60
C LEU A 83 13.77 -12.92 -2.11
N PHE A 84 14.77 -12.66 -2.97
CA PHE A 84 15.82 -11.68 -2.69
C PHE A 84 15.25 -10.27 -2.51
N TYR A 85 14.45 -9.81 -3.48
CA TYR A 85 13.78 -8.51 -3.41
C TYR A 85 12.91 -8.38 -2.16
N GLY A 86 12.11 -9.41 -1.85
CA GLY A 86 11.26 -9.44 -0.66
C GLY A 86 12.04 -9.32 0.65
N ALA A 87 13.23 -9.94 0.74
CA ALA A 87 14.09 -9.82 1.91
C ALA A 87 14.65 -8.39 2.06
N VAL A 88 15.14 -7.79 0.97
CA VAL A 88 15.62 -6.40 0.94
C VAL A 88 14.48 -5.43 1.25
N TYR A 89 13.33 -5.63 0.65
CA TYR A 89 12.13 -4.82 0.90
C TYR A 89 11.68 -4.91 2.35
N ALA A 90 11.62 -6.13 2.93
CA ALA A 90 11.27 -6.33 4.32
C ALA A 90 12.23 -5.61 5.28
N ALA A 91 13.52 -5.64 5.00
CA ALA A 91 14.51 -4.90 5.78
C ALA A 91 14.34 -3.38 5.63
N SER A 92 14.17 -2.89 4.40
CA SER A 92 14.09 -1.46 4.08
C SER A 92 12.83 -0.79 4.62
N MET A 93 11.68 -1.48 4.54
CA MET A 93 10.41 -1.01 5.10
C MET A 93 10.27 -1.36 6.58
N GLY A 94 10.67 -2.57 6.95
CA GLY A 94 10.48 -3.11 8.29
C GLY A 94 11.35 -2.43 9.35
N LEU A 95 12.64 -2.16 9.07
CA LEU A 95 13.53 -1.52 10.03
C LEU A 95 13.09 -0.10 10.42
N PRO A 96 12.82 0.84 9.48
CA PRO A 96 12.33 2.16 9.84
C PRO A 96 10.98 2.12 10.56
N THR A 97 10.09 1.24 10.12
CA THR A 97 8.77 1.06 10.76
C THR A 97 8.94 0.56 12.20
N LEU A 98 9.75 -0.47 12.42
CA LEU A 98 10.03 -1.01 13.74
C LEU A 98 10.69 0.02 14.65
N LEU A 99 11.71 0.74 14.15
CA LEU A 99 12.36 1.82 14.90
C LEU A 99 11.35 2.91 15.27
N SER A 100 10.48 3.30 14.33
CA SER A 100 9.43 4.28 14.60
C SER A 100 8.47 3.80 15.68
N LEU A 101 8.03 2.55 15.61
CA LEU A 101 7.13 1.96 16.59
C LEU A 101 7.78 1.82 17.99
N LEU A 102 9.07 1.54 18.05
CA LEU A 102 9.79 1.38 19.33
C LEU A 102 10.13 2.73 19.97
N LEU A 103 10.71 3.65 19.20
CA LEU A 103 11.22 4.92 19.71
C LEU A 103 10.10 5.93 19.97
N PHE A 104 9.07 5.94 19.12
CA PHE A 104 7.99 6.92 19.18
C PHE A 104 6.65 6.35 19.63
N ARG A 105 6.60 5.11 20.14
CA ARG A 105 5.35 4.43 20.55
C ARG A 105 4.47 5.24 21.51
N LYS A 106 5.05 6.14 22.30
CA LYS A 106 4.29 7.02 23.21
C LYS A 106 3.60 8.16 22.48
N ARG A 107 4.08 8.55 21.31
CA ARG A 107 3.54 9.61 20.45
C ARG A 107 2.54 9.07 19.43
N LEU A 108 2.64 7.77 19.09
CA LEU A 108 1.79 7.14 18.09
C LEU A 108 0.41 6.80 18.67
N PRO A 109 -0.67 7.07 17.94
CA PRO A 109 -2.00 6.67 18.34
C PRO A 109 -2.13 5.16 18.32
N ARG A 110 -3.01 4.64 19.17
CA ARG A 110 -3.37 3.23 19.16
C ARG A 110 -4.60 3.03 18.29
N PHE A 111 -4.44 2.39 17.15
CA PHE A 111 -5.54 1.93 16.31
C PHE A 111 -6.05 0.58 16.82
N SER A 112 -6.72 0.60 17.98
CA SER A 112 -7.20 -0.60 18.66
C SER A 112 -8.73 -0.75 18.58
N GLY A 113 -9.36 -0.03 17.65
CA GLY A 113 -10.80 -0.13 17.39
C GLY A 113 -11.18 -1.58 17.06
N ARG A 114 -12.30 -2.02 17.61
CA ARG A 114 -12.91 -3.35 17.32
C ARG A 114 -14.27 -3.12 16.66
N PRO A 115 -14.29 -2.74 15.37
CA PRO A 115 -15.55 -2.54 14.68
C PRO A 115 -16.35 -3.85 14.65
N ARG A 116 -17.67 -3.75 14.65
CA ARG A 116 -18.53 -4.93 14.46
C ARG A 116 -18.22 -5.58 13.12
N LEU A 117 -18.36 -6.91 13.03
CA LEU A 117 -18.07 -7.65 11.80
C LEU A 117 -18.78 -7.05 10.57
N THR A 118 -20.03 -6.63 10.72
CA THR A 118 -20.81 -5.97 9.64
C THR A 118 -20.13 -4.68 9.16
N ILE A 119 -19.60 -3.85 10.07
CA ILE A 119 -18.88 -2.62 9.73
C ILE A 119 -17.59 -2.97 9.01
N THR A 120 -16.88 -4.00 9.47
CA THR A 120 -15.64 -4.46 8.85
C THR A 120 -15.87 -4.98 7.43
N LEU A 121 -16.91 -5.79 7.24
CA LEU A 121 -17.28 -6.33 5.92
C LEU A 121 -17.70 -5.22 4.97
N ASN A 122 -18.57 -4.30 5.40
CA ASN A 122 -18.96 -3.16 4.57
C ASN A 122 -17.76 -2.29 4.20
N ALA A 123 -16.86 -2.01 5.15
CA ALA A 123 -15.63 -1.27 4.88
C ALA A 123 -14.73 -2.01 3.88
N ALA A 124 -14.65 -3.34 3.95
CA ALA A 124 -13.88 -4.14 3.01
C ALA A 124 -14.48 -4.08 1.60
N PHE A 125 -15.80 -4.25 1.44
CA PHE A 125 -16.45 -4.14 0.13
C PHE A 125 -16.31 -2.74 -0.47
N ILE A 126 -16.57 -1.69 0.30
CA ILE A 126 -16.37 -0.30 -0.12
C ILE A 126 -14.91 -0.07 -0.52
N GLY A 127 -13.97 -0.58 0.29
CA GLY A 127 -12.54 -0.42 0.04
C GLY A 127 -12.09 -1.11 -1.25
N ILE A 128 -12.51 -2.36 -1.49
CA ILE A 128 -12.20 -3.10 -2.72
C ILE A 128 -12.85 -2.42 -3.93
N GLY A 129 -14.11 -2.03 -3.86
CA GLY A 129 -14.80 -1.29 -4.93
C GLY A 129 -14.07 0.02 -5.26
N ALA A 130 -13.63 0.76 -4.24
CA ALA A 130 -12.86 1.99 -4.43
C ALA A 130 -11.46 1.74 -5.03
N CYS A 131 -10.79 0.63 -4.71
CA CYS A 131 -9.54 0.22 -5.37
C CYS A 131 -9.76 -0.05 -6.86
N ILE A 132 -10.86 -0.71 -7.23
CA ILE A 132 -11.20 -0.95 -8.64
C ILE A 132 -11.47 0.36 -9.37
N LEU A 133 -12.20 1.29 -8.76
CA LEU A 133 -12.40 2.63 -9.34
C LEU A 133 -11.08 3.39 -9.50
N ALA A 134 -10.21 3.33 -8.51
CA ALA A 134 -8.87 3.93 -8.58
C ALA A 134 -8.04 3.36 -9.74
N ASN A 135 -8.13 2.04 -9.96
CA ASN A 135 -7.47 1.38 -11.09
C ASN A 135 -8.02 1.88 -12.43
N ILE A 136 -9.34 1.99 -12.56
CA ILE A 136 -9.98 2.54 -13.78
C ILE A 136 -9.50 3.97 -14.03
N VAL A 137 -9.47 4.82 -13.01
CA VAL A 137 -9.00 6.21 -13.13
C VAL A 137 -7.53 6.28 -13.55
N ALA A 138 -6.66 5.45 -12.95
CA ALA A 138 -5.24 5.39 -13.29
C ALA A 138 -5.03 4.93 -14.75
N ASN A 139 -5.77 3.91 -15.20
CA ASN A 139 -5.70 3.44 -16.59
C ASN A 139 -6.20 4.49 -17.60
N ILE A 140 -7.30 5.19 -17.31
CA ILE A 140 -7.78 6.31 -18.16
C ILE A 140 -6.71 7.40 -18.22
N PHE A 141 -6.12 7.77 -17.08
CA PHE A 141 -5.04 8.76 -17.01
C PHE A 141 -3.85 8.37 -17.89
N SER A 142 -3.38 7.11 -17.77
CA SER A 142 -2.28 6.59 -18.60
C SER A 142 -2.63 6.64 -20.08
N SER A 143 -3.82 6.15 -20.48
CA SER A 143 -4.27 6.16 -21.86
C SER A 143 -4.39 7.58 -22.45
N VAL A 144 -4.82 8.54 -21.66
CA VAL A 144 -4.87 9.96 -22.08
C VAL A 144 -3.45 10.49 -22.31
N LEU A 145 -2.52 10.24 -21.39
CA LEU A 145 -1.14 10.70 -21.55
C LEU A 145 -0.44 10.07 -22.76
N GLU A 146 -0.69 8.80 -23.03
CA GLU A 146 -0.16 8.10 -24.21
C GLU A 146 -0.63 8.75 -25.54
N GLN A 147 -1.88 9.22 -25.59
CA GLN A 147 -2.38 9.96 -26.77
C GLN A 147 -1.62 11.26 -27.03
N TYR A 148 -1.01 11.85 -26.00
CA TYR A 148 -0.16 13.03 -26.10
C TYR A 148 1.33 12.70 -26.25
N GLY A 149 1.68 11.42 -26.43
CA GLY A 149 3.05 10.96 -26.62
C GLY A 149 3.85 10.73 -25.34
N PHE A 150 3.20 10.72 -24.16
CA PHE A 150 3.83 10.39 -22.90
C PHE A 150 3.63 8.90 -22.60
N TYR A 151 4.66 8.10 -22.79
CA TYR A 151 4.63 6.70 -22.40
C TYR A 151 4.93 6.55 -20.90
N LEU A 152 4.03 5.89 -20.17
CA LEU A 152 4.19 5.57 -18.77
C LEU A 152 4.49 4.07 -18.64
N PRO A 153 5.74 3.68 -18.31
CA PRO A 153 6.08 2.27 -18.16
C PRO A 153 5.34 1.67 -16.97
N ASP A 154 4.89 0.44 -17.14
CA ASP A 154 4.37 -0.38 -16.04
C ASP A 154 5.49 -0.94 -15.17
N ALA A 155 5.17 -1.28 -13.93
CA ALA A 155 6.07 -2.03 -13.09
C ALA A 155 6.28 -3.45 -13.67
N PRO A 156 7.51 -3.99 -13.64
CA PRO A 156 7.77 -5.33 -14.16
C PRO A 156 7.00 -6.39 -13.35
N SER A 157 6.47 -7.40 -14.05
CA SER A 157 5.91 -8.59 -13.42
C SER A 157 6.92 -9.73 -13.45
N TYR A 158 7.05 -10.41 -12.31
CA TYR A 158 7.92 -11.59 -12.15
C TYR A 158 7.09 -12.85 -11.94
N LEU A 159 5.78 -12.82 -12.25
CA LEU A 159 4.88 -13.95 -12.13
C LEU A 159 5.15 -14.96 -13.26
N GLU A 160 5.15 -16.23 -12.90
CA GLU A 160 5.24 -17.37 -13.82
C GLU A 160 4.02 -18.27 -13.67
N ALA A 161 3.65 -19.01 -14.71
CA ALA A 161 2.48 -19.88 -14.73
C ALA A 161 2.68 -21.16 -13.88
N THR A 162 3.29 -21.04 -12.69
CA THR A 162 3.51 -22.14 -11.75
C THR A 162 2.89 -21.85 -10.39
N PRO A 163 2.33 -22.85 -9.68
CA PRO A 163 1.80 -22.65 -8.33
C PRO A 163 2.82 -22.11 -7.33
N GLN A 164 4.09 -22.47 -7.51
CA GLN A 164 5.18 -21.96 -6.66
C GLN A 164 5.39 -20.46 -6.86
N SER A 165 5.43 -19.99 -8.10
CA SER A 165 5.57 -18.57 -8.42
C SER A 165 4.36 -17.78 -7.90
N LEU A 166 3.14 -18.32 -8.05
CA LEU A 166 1.93 -17.71 -7.48
C LEU A 166 2.06 -17.55 -5.96
N ALA A 167 2.48 -18.58 -5.24
CA ALA A 167 2.62 -18.52 -3.78
C ALA A 167 3.67 -17.50 -3.34
N VAL A 168 4.81 -17.42 -4.02
CA VAL A 168 5.88 -16.45 -3.72
C VAL A 168 5.41 -15.03 -4.05
N ASN A 169 4.72 -14.80 -5.17
CA ASN A 169 4.16 -13.50 -5.51
C ASN A 169 3.10 -13.05 -4.48
N LEU A 170 2.21 -13.93 -4.06
CA LEU A 170 1.23 -13.60 -3.01
C LEU A 170 1.89 -13.23 -1.68
N LEU A 171 2.98 -13.90 -1.32
CA LEU A 171 3.74 -13.58 -0.11
C LEU A 171 4.47 -12.23 -0.24
N VAL A 172 5.25 -12.06 -1.31
CA VAL A 172 6.19 -10.94 -1.46
C VAL A 172 5.52 -9.69 -2.00
N MET A 173 4.59 -9.81 -2.95
CA MET A 173 3.98 -8.66 -3.64
C MET A 173 2.58 -8.32 -3.10
N ALA A 174 1.95 -9.19 -2.30
CA ALA A 174 0.66 -8.89 -1.70
C ALA A 174 0.72 -8.78 -0.17
N LEU A 175 1.12 -9.84 0.52
CA LEU A 175 1.06 -9.88 1.98
C LEU A 175 2.10 -8.97 2.64
N LEU A 176 3.33 -9.04 2.18
CA LEU A 176 4.45 -8.28 2.77
C LEU A 176 4.23 -6.75 2.65
N PRO A 177 3.90 -6.19 1.47
CA PRO A 177 3.57 -4.77 1.34
C PRO A 177 2.34 -4.38 2.17
N ALA A 178 1.26 -5.16 2.11
CA ALA A 178 0.05 -4.86 2.86
C ALA A 178 0.28 -4.72 4.37
N VAL A 179 1.20 -5.48 4.94
CA VAL A 179 1.52 -5.37 6.36
C VAL A 179 2.48 -4.22 6.62
N LEU A 180 3.62 -4.18 5.92
CA LEU A 180 4.69 -3.23 6.23
C LEU A 180 4.32 -1.79 5.85
N GLU A 181 3.70 -1.61 4.69
CA GLU A 181 3.28 -0.28 4.24
C GLU A 181 2.14 0.27 5.10
N GLU A 182 1.15 -0.54 5.45
CA GLU A 182 0.08 -0.04 6.31
C GLU A 182 0.59 0.30 7.73
N LEU A 183 1.55 -0.43 8.26
CA LEU A 183 2.21 -0.07 9.52
C LEU A 183 2.99 1.25 9.39
N LEU A 184 3.72 1.45 8.32
CA LEU A 184 4.45 2.70 8.08
C LEU A 184 3.49 3.86 7.83
N PHE A 185 2.62 3.73 6.82
CA PHE A 185 1.81 4.86 6.35
C PHE A 185 0.61 5.15 7.23
N ARG A 186 -0.05 4.15 7.85
CA ARG A 186 -1.25 4.39 8.67
C ARG A 186 -0.92 4.51 10.15
N VAL A 187 -0.08 3.63 10.70
CA VAL A 187 0.25 3.74 12.12
C VAL A 187 1.26 4.87 12.36
N THR A 188 2.35 4.90 11.59
CA THR A 188 3.45 5.84 11.85
C THR A 188 3.15 7.23 11.27
N LEU A 189 3.00 7.36 9.94
CA LEU A 189 2.89 8.67 9.30
C LEU A 189 1.53 9.33 9.53
N LEU A 190 0.44 8.68 9.13
CA LEU A 190 -0.91 9.18 9.36
C LEU A 190 -1.15 9.39 10.85
N GLY A 191 -0.75 8.41 11.68
CA GLY A 191 -0.89 8.48 13.11
C GLY A 191 -0.24 9.71 13.73
N THR A 192 0.97 10.06 13.32
CA THR A 192 1.70 11.26 13.77
C THR A 192 0.99 12.53 13.33
N LEU A 193 0.51 12.57 12.09
CA LEU A 193 -0.09 13.75 11.49
C LEU A 193 -1.54 14.03 11.95
N ARG A 194 -2.24 13.05 12.55
CA ARG A 194 -3.66 13.20 12.96
C ARG A 194 -3.91 14.34 13.94
N ARG A 195 -2.91 14.74 14.72
CA ARG A 195 -3.05 15.89 15.64
C ARG A 195 -3.31 17.21 14.91
N TYR A 196 -2.95 17.30 13.63
CA TYR A 196 -3.17 18.46 12.77
C TYR A 196 -4.50 18.40 12.00
N GLY A 197 -5.23 17.30 12.14
CA GLY A 197 -6.53 17.03 11.53
C GLY A 197 -6.52 15.76 10.69
N ASP A 198 -7.62 14.99 10.78
CA ASP A 198 -7.74 13.69 10.10
C ASP A 198 -7.65 13.83 8.57
N GLY A 199 -8.28 14.86 7.99
CA GLY A 199 -8.25 15.08 6.54
C GLY A 199 -6.85 15.39 6.01
N LEU A 200 -6.09 16.26 6.70
CA LEU A 200 -4.70 16.59 6.33
C LEU A 200 -3.82 15.34 6.48
N ALA A 201 -3.97 14.59 7.56
CA ALA A 201 -3.19 13.38 7.82
C ALA A 201 -3.43 12.30 6.75
N VAL A 202 -4.70 12.09 6.36
CA VAL A 202 -5.06 11.16 5.27
C VAL A 202 -4.45 11.61 3.96
N LEU A 203 -4.61 12.91 3.60
CA LEU A 203 -4.08 13.45 2.35
C LEU A 203 -2.56 13.32 2.25
N LEU A 204 -1.81 13.74 3.27
CA LEU A 204 -0.35 13.69 3.25
C LEU A 204 0.18 12.25 3.27
N SER A 205 -0.43 11.38 4.09
CA SER A 205 -0.07 9.96 4.11
C SER A 205 -0.32 9.29 2.75
N ALA A 206 -1.44 9.61 2.09
CA ALA A 206 -1.76 9.09 0.76
C ALA A 206 -0.81 9.62 -0.31
N LEU A 207 -0.45 10.91 -0.25
CA LEU A 207 0.49 11.52 -1.19
C LEU A 207 1.87 10.84 -1.11
N LEU A 208 2.39 10.66 0.12
CA LEU A 208 3.66 9.98 0.35
C LEU A 208 3.59 8.51 -0.09
N PHE A 209 2.45 7.85 0.13
CA PHE A 209 2.21 6.49 -0.33
C PHE A 209 2.26 6.38 -1.86
N GLY A 210 1.63 7.32 -2.57
CA GLY A 210 1.70 7.40 -4.03
C GLY A 210 3.12 7.59 -4.53
N VAL A 211 3.84 8.60 -4.00
CA VAL A 211 5.21 8.93 -4.41
C VAL A 211 6.19 7.77 -4.23
N MET A 212 6.00 6.93 -3.21
CA MET A 212 6.86 5.77 -2.95
C MET A 212 6.81 4.69 -4.03
N HIS A 213 5.79 4.66 -4.88
CA HIS A 213 5.64 3.59 -5.88
C HIS A 213 6.53 3.77 -7.12
N GLY A 214 7.03 4.97 -7.40
CA GLY A 214 8.07 5.24 -8.40
C GLY A 214 7.59 5.24 -9.87
N TYR A 215 6.57 4.48 -10.25
CA TYR A 215 5.98 4.45 -11.58
C TYR A 215 4.76 5.39 -11.62
N ALA A 216 4.66 6.27 -12.59
CA ALA A 216 3.69 7.36 -12.58
C ALA A 216 2.23 6.88 -12.52
N ALA A 217 1.86 5.87 -13.32
CA ALA A 217 0.51 5.28 -13.30
C ALA A 217 0.21 4.61 -11.96
N GLN A 218 1.17 3.84 -11.45
CA GLN A 218 1.06 3.18 -10.15
C GLN A 218 1.05 4.19 -9.00
N SER A 219 1.78 5.30 -9.11
CA SER A 219 1.78 6.38 -8.12
C SER A 219 0.41 7.03 -7.98
N LEU A 220 -0.27 7.31 -9.10
CA LEU A 220 -1.64 7.83 -9.08
C LEU A 220 -2.61 6.83 -8.45
N PHE A 221 -2.55 5.57 -8.88
CA PHE A 221 -3.35 4.49 -8.31
C PHE A 221 -3.14 4.39 -6.78
N ALA A 222 -1.89 4.28 -6.35
CA ALA A 222 -1.53 4.17 -4.93
C ALA A 222 -1.96 5.39 -4.13
N PHE A 223 -1.86 6.61 -4.67
CA PHE A 223 -2.39 7.81 -4.03
C PHE A 223 -3.89 7.71 -3.77
N LEU A 224 -4.68 7.33 -4.79
CA LEU A 224 -6.14 7.19 -4.68
C LEU A 224 -6.53 6.10 -3.67
N VAL A 225 -5.90 4.93 -3.76
CA VAL A 225 -6.06 3.84 -2.78
C VAL A 225 -5.62 4.30 -1.39
N GLY A 226 -4.53 5.04 -1.31
CA GLY A 226 -4.01 5.63 -0.09
C GLY A 226 -5.01 6.52 0.65
N LEU A 227 -5.79 7.32 -0.09
CA LEU A 227 -6.89 8.13 0.48
C LEU A 227 -7.98 7.24 1.09
N VAL A 228 -8.39 6.19 0.39
CA VAL A 228 -9.42 5.26 0.84
C VAL A 228 -8.96 4.50 2.10
N LEU A 229 -7.79 3.89 2.07
CA LEU A 229 -7.25 3.13 3.20
C LEU A 229 -7.00 4.02 4.42
N GLY A 230 -6.49 5.23 4.20
CA GLY A 230 -6.30 6.23 5.26
C GLY A 230 -7.62 6.64 5.88
N TRP A 231 -8.63 6.94 5.06
CA TRP A 231 -9.97 7.29 5.55
C TRP A 231 -10.62 6.12 6.31
N LEU A 232 -10.56 4.90 5.78
CA LEU A 232 -11.11 3.71 6.44
C LEU A 232 -10.39 3.42 7.77
N THR A 233 -9.07 3.60 7.83
CA THR A 233 -8.30 3.46 9.08
C THR A 233 -8.78 4.46 10.13
N VAL A 234 -9.00 5.71 9.75
CA VAL A 234 -9.54 6.75 10.64
C VAL A 234 -10.99 6.42 11.03
N ALA A 235 -11.83 6.08 10.06
CA ALA A 235 -13.24 5.83 10.27
C ALA A 235 -13.53 4.58 11.12
N THR A 236 -12.74 3.53 10.99
CA THR A 236 -12.88 2.29 11.78
C THR A 236 -12.05 2.29 13.07
N GLY A 237 -11.06 3.18 13.18
CA GLY A 237 -10.08 3.15 14.25
C GLY A 237 -9.21 1.87 14.25
N ASN A 238 -9.14 1.16 13.13
CA ASN A 238 -8.47 -0.14 13.03
C ASN A 238 -7.66 -0.26 11.72
N VAL A 239 -6.35 -0.41 11.85
CA VAL A 239 -5.45 -0.57 10.71
C VAL A 239 -5.61 -1.92 10.02
N SER A 240 -6.08 -2.96 10.72
CA SER A 240 -6.24 -4.30 10.12
C SER A 240 -7.25 -4.31 8.97
N VAL A 241 -8.21 -3.38 8.96
CA VAL A 241 -9.15 -3.22 7.83
C VAL A 241 -8.39 -2.77 6.58
N ALA A 242 -7.51 -1.77 6.71
CA ALA A 242 -6.67 -1.30 5.61
C ALA A 242 -5.71 -2.39 5.13
N VAL A 243 -5.05 -3.11 6.05
CA VAL A 243 -4.18 -4.26 5.71
C VAL A 243 -4.94 -5.32 4.92
N ALA A 244 -6.14 -5.69 5.34
CA ALA A 244 -6.95 -6.71 4.67
C ALA A 244 -7.35 -6.26 3.25
N ILE A 245 -7.80 -5.01 3.08
CA ILE A 245 -8.19 -4.45 1.77
C ILE A 245 -6.98 -4.36 0.86
N HIS A 246 -5.85 -3.87 1.35
CA HIS A 246 -4.61 -3.75 0.61
C HIS A 246 -4.12 -5.13 0.14
N PHE A 247 -4.08 -6.10 1.06
CA PHE A 247 -3.74 -7.49 0.71
C PHE A 247 -4.70 -8.05 -0.36
N CYS A 248 -6.01 -7.92 -0.17
CA CYS A 248 -6.99 -8.43 -1.14
C CYS A 248 -6.85 -7.76 -2.50
N ASN A 249 -6.59 -6.45 -2.57
CA ASN A 249 -6.36 -5.74 -3.82
C ASN A 249 -5.14 -6.29 -4.57
N ASN A 250 -4.00 -6.40 -3.90
CA ASN A 250 -2.78 -6.90 -4.51
C ASN A 250 -2.89 -8.39 -4.89
N ALA A 251 -3.46 -9.20 -3.99
CA ALA A 251 -3.71 -10.62 -4.25
C ALA A 251 -4.66 -10.84 -5.44
N LEU A 252 -5.71 -10.03 -5.56
CA LEU A 252 -6.64 -10.08 -6.68
C LEU A 252 -5.91 -9.85 -8.02
N SER A 253 -5.07 -8.83 -8.10
CA SER A 253 -4.28 -8.53 -9.31
C SER A 253 -3.39 -9.71 -9.70
N ILE A 254 -2.66 -10.29 -8.73
CA ILE A 254 -1.78 -11.45 -8.95
C ILE A 254 -2.57 -12.68 -9.39
N VAL A 255 -3.69 -12.98 -8.72
CA VAL A 255 -4.52 -14.14 -9.05
C VAL A 255 -5.16 -14.01 -10.42
N LEU A 256 -5.63 -12.81 -10.80
CA LEU A 256 -6.18 -12.56 -12.13
C LEU A 256 -5.12 -12.65 -13.22
N GLU A 257 -3.90 -12.16 -12.95
CA GLU A 257 -2.78 -12.30 -13.87
C GLU A 257 -2.38 -13.77 -14.05
N TYR A 258 -2.26 -14.51 -12.94
CA TYR A 258 -2.00 -15.96 -12.99
C TYR A 258 -3.09 -16.72 -13.74
N ALA A 259 -4.36 -16.40 -13.49
CA ALA A 259 -5.48 -17.03 -14.20
C ALA A 259 -5.43 -16.74 -15.70
N ARG A 260 -5.11 -15.49 -16.11
CA ARG A 260 -4.94 -15.16 -17.53
C ARG A 260 -3.85 -16.00 -18.23
N MET A 261 -2.80 -16.39 -17.52
CA MET A 261 -1.75 -17.26 -18.07
C MET A 261 -2.23 -18.70 -18.31
N GLN A 262 -3.36 -19.12 -17.71
CA GLN A 262 -3.93 -20.46 -17.85
C GLN A 262 -4.99 -20.57 -18.93
N PHE A 263 -5.46 -19.46 -19.47
CA PHE A 263 -6.56 -19.37 -20.45
C PHE A 263 -6.08 -18.68 -21.74
N SER A 264 -6.88 -18.74 -22.77
CA SER A 264 -6.67 -17.86 -23.94
C SER A 264 -6.82 -16.39 -23.53
N GLU A 265 -6.22 -15.49 -24.31
CA GLU A 265 -6.28 -14.05 -24.05
C GLU A 265 -7.72 -13.55 -23.86
N THR A 266 -8.62 -14.00 -24.75
CA THR A 266 -10.04 -13.62 -24.70
C THR A 266 -10.73 -14.10 -23.43
N GLU A 267 -10.55 -15.37 -23.07
CA GLU A 267 -11.14 -15.96 -21.86
C GLU A 267 -10.62 -15.30 -20.60
N GLY A 268 -9.30 -15.05 -20.53
CA GLY A 268 -8.66 -14.39 -19.42
C GLY A 268 -9.13 -12.95 -19.24
N ASN A 269 -9.34 -12.20 -20.33
CA ASN A 269 -9.87 -10.85 -20.28
C ASN A 269 -11.34 -10.83 -19.83
N ILE A 270 -12.17 -11.77 -20.32
CA ILE A 270 -13.55 -11.91 -19.85
C ILE A 270 -13.60 -12.24 -18.35
N LEU A 271 -12.81 -13.21 -17.90
CA LEU A 271 -12.75 -13.57 -16.49
C LEU A 271 -12.35 -12.38 -15.62
N SER A 272 -11.32 -11.65 -16.01
CA SER A 272 -10.85 -10.46 -15.29
C SER A 272 -11.93 -9.38 -15.24
N ALA A 273 -12.60 -9.11 -16.34
CA ALA A 273 -13.70 -8.15 -16.42
C ALA A 273 -14.86 -8.55 -15.51
N LEU A 274 -15.30 -9.80 -15.55
CA LEU A 274 -16.39 -10.31 -14.71
C LEU A 274 -16.05 -10.21 -13.22
N CYS A 275 -14.83 -10.58 -12.83
CA CYS A 275 -14.38 -10.46 -11.44
C CYS A 275 -14.33 -8.99 -10.99
N MET A 276 -13.74 -8.10 -11.77
CA MET A 276 -13.60 -6.69 -11.40
C MET A 276 -14.97 -5.98 -11.35
N TYR A 277 -15.82 -6.14 -12.36
CA TYR A 277 -17.14 -5.52 -12.34
C TYR A 277 -18.07 -6.13 -11.29
N GLY A 278 -17.98 -7.45 -11.04
CA GLY A 278 -18.73 -8.10 -9.96
C GLY A 278 -18.36 -7.55 -8.59
N LEU A 279 -17.06 -7.41 -8.29
CA LEU A 279 -16.58 -6.82 -7.05
C LEU A 279 -16.91 -5.33 -6.91
N LEU A 280 -16.85 -4.58 -8.03
CA LEU A 280 -17.25 -3.18 -8.04
C LEU A 280 -18.73 -3.02 -7.67
N LEU A 281 -19.62 -3.84 -8.26
CA LEU A 281 -21.05 -3.82 -7.93
C LEU A 281 -21.30 -4.17 -6.47
N LEU A 282 -20.60 -5.17 -5.91
CA LEU A 282 -20.69 -5.52 -4.49
C LEU A 282 -20.18 -4.38 -3.58
N GLY A 283 -19.23 -3.58 -4.03
CA GLY A 283 -18.72 -2.43 -3.28
C GLY A 283 -19.65 -1.20 -3.30
N LEU A 284 -20.60 -1.15 -4.23
CA LEU A 284 -21.58 -0.06 -4.37
C LEU A 284 -22.90 -0.31 -3.62
N VAL A 285 -23.16 -1.52 -3.17
CA VAL A 285 -24.36 -1.94 -2.40
C VAL A 285 -24.07 -1.93 -0.91
#